data_ee0580197617c390573077731aa637c1
#
_entry.id   ee0580197617c390573077731aa637c1
#
_cell.length_a   1.000
_cell.length_b   1.000
_cell.length_c   1.000
_cell.angle_alpha   90.00
_cell.angle_beta   90.00
_cell.angle_gamma   90.00
#
_symmetry.space_group_name_H-M   'P 1'
#
loop_
_entity.id
_entity.type
_entity.pdbx_description
1 polymer ?
#
loop_
_entity_poly.entity_id
_entity_poly.type
_entity_poly.pdbx_seq_one_letter_code
_entity_poly.pdbx_strand_id
1 'polypeptide(L)'
;MPEAPETKRRDASGRRWDTWDDVQRDPLLRELPFKIETNQHGQVVMSPPPGFPHSLRQPRIARLLEDHLSGGYVVTECPVKTAKGTKGLDVGWFSSERRAKIGDSSQSPVAPEICVEILSPSNTEAEMDEKRALYFEAGAEEVWLCSTEGDMRFLEADGEQTTSQRAPDFPDQIDV
;
A
#
# COMPACT_ATOMS: atom_id res chain seq x y z
N MET A 1 -17.91 10.32 30.30
CA MET A 1 -16.49 10.70 30.38
C MET A 1 -16.20 11.59 29.19
N PRO A 2 -15.75 12.82 29.38
CA PRO A 2 -15.31 13.63 28.24
C PRO A 2 -14.04 12.99 27.66
N GLU A 3 -14.01 12.78 26.34
CA GLU A 3 -12.81 12.40 25.60
C GLU A 3 -11.69 13.40 25.93
N ALA A 4 -10.53 12.87 26.29
CA ALA A 4 -9.35 13.69 26.47
C ALA A 4 -9.04 14.41 25.14
N PRO A 5 -8.67 15.71 25.16
CA PRO A 5 -8.34 16.41 23.93
C PRO A 5 -7.18 15.70 23.25
N GLU A 6 -7.37 15.34 21.96
CA GLU A 6 -6.30 14.84 21.10
C GLU A 6 -5.10 15.78 21.19
N THR A 7 -4.06 15.29 21.81
CA THR A 7 -2.80 16.03 21.92
C THR A 7 -2.18 16.04 20.52
N LYS A 8 -2.40 17.14 19.84
CA LYS A 8 -1.82 17.46 18.54
C LYS A 8 -0.29 17.39 18.65
N ARG A 9 0.30 16.29 18.16
CA ARG A 9 1.75 16.05 18.29
C ARG A 9 2.49 16.94 17.29
N ARG A 10 3.50 17.64 17.79
CA ARG A 10 4.45 18.42 17.01
C ARG A 10 5.77 17.68 16.98
N ASP A 11 6.52 17.77 15.89
CA ASP A 11 7.93 17.38 15.88
C ASP A 11 8.76 18.32 16.77
N ALA A 12 10.05 18.03 16.91
CA ALA A 12 10.97 18.86 17.70
C ALA A 12 11.11 20.30 17.19
N SER A 13 10.64 20.60 15.96
CA SER A 13 10.61 21.92 15.36
C SER A 13 9.26 22.62 15.49
N GLY A 14 8.27 21.96 16.13
CA GLY A 14 6.91 22.47 16.28
C GLY A 14 6.01 22.26 15.05
N ARG A 15 6.45 21.47 14.06
CA ARG A 15 5.68 21.11 12.88
C ARG A 15 4.63 20.07 13.23
N ARG A 16 3.56 20.11 12.45
CA ARG A 16 2.39 19.27 12.65
C ARG A 16 1.88 18.75 11.33
N TRP A 17 1.67 17.45 11.29
CA TRP A 17 0.98 16.76 10.20
C TRP A 17 -0.32 16.17 10.76
N ASP A 18 -1.43 16.86 10.50
CA ASP A 18 -2.74 16.40 10.94
C ASP A 18 -3.41 15.50 9.91
N THR A 19 -3.02 15.70 8.65
CA THR A 19 -3.57 15.01 7.50
C THR A 19 -2.47 14.49 6.58
N TRP A 20 -2.81 13.55 5.70
CA TRP A 20 -1.91 13.11 4.65
C TRP A 20 -1.50 14.25 3.71
N ASP A 21 -2.39 15.20 3.46
CA ASP A 21 -2.09 16.39 2.66
C ASP A 21 -0.98 17.24 3.30
N ASP A 22 -0.95 17.35 4.62
CA ASP A 22 0.11 18.08 5.33
C ASP A 22 1.46 17.36 5.15
N VAL A 23 1.47 16.02 5.22
CA VAL A 23 2.67 15.21 4.95
C VAL A 23 3.17 15.44 3.53
N GLN A 24 2.29 15.38 2.54
CA GLN A 24 2.65 15.58 1.13
C GLN A 24 3.14 16.99 0.80
N ARG A 25 2.64 18.01 1.50
CA ARG A 25 3.01 19.41 1.29
C ARG A 25 4.23 19.84 2.08
N ASP A 26 4.70 19.04 3.03
CA ASP A 26 5.86 19.41 3.83
C ASP A 26 7.14 19.45 2.98
N PRO A 27 7.80 20.63 2.87
CA PRO A 27 8.96 20.78 2.00
C PRO A 27 10.15 19.89 2.40
N LEU A 28 10.30 19.58 3.68
CA LEU A 28 11.40 18.71 4.15
C LEU A 28 11.14 17.26 3.82
N LEU A 29 9.91 16.78 4.00
CA LEU A 29 9.57 15.39 3.71
C LEU A 29 9.65 15.09 2.21
N ARG A 30 9.28 16.05 1.37
CA ARG A 30 9.33 15.90 -0.09
C ARG A 30 10.74 15.75 -0.66
N GLU A 31 11.74 16.25 0.03
CA GLU A 31 13.15 16.15 -0.39
C GLU A 31 13.85 14.91 0.14
N LEU A 32 13.21 14.14 1.02
CA LEU A 32 13.81 12.94 1.60
C LEU A 32 13.74 11.75 0.63
N PRO A 33 14.81 10.97 0.50
CA PRO A 33 14.85 9.79 -0.38
C PRO A 33 14.25 8.55 0.31
N PHE A 34 13.15 8.72 1.06
CA PHE A 34 12.50 7.67 1.81
C PHE A 34 11.06 7.48 1.39
N LYS A 35 10.57 6.23 1.44
CA LYS A 35 9.14 5.94 1.40
C LYS A 35 8.53 6.43 2.71
N ILE A 36 7.47 7.22 2.61
CA ILE A 36 6.81 7.83 3.76
C ILE A 36 5.43 7.24 3.92
N GLU A 37 5.15 6.78 5.12
CA GLU A 37 3.86 6.32 5.60
C GLU A 37 3.49 7.04 6.90
N THR A 38 2.31 6.81 7.43
CA THR A 38 1.94 7.23 8.77
C THR A 38 1.45 6.05 9.60
N ASN A 39 1.54 6.17 10.93
CA ASN A 39 0.99 5.19 11.86
C ASN A 39 -0.34 5.68 12.47
N GLN A 40 -0.93 4.87 13.34
CA GLN A 40 -2.20 5.16 14.02
C GLN A 40 -2.19 6.44 14.89
N HIS A 41 -1.00 6.96 15.18
CA HIS A 41 -0.82 8.18 15.97
C HIS A 41 -0.54 9.42 15.10
N GLY A 42 -0.64 9.30 13.75
CA GLY A 42 -0.31 10.35 12.82
C GLY A 42 1.19 10.66 12.74
N GLN A 43 2.04 9.77 13.23
CA GLN A 43 3.49 9.94 13.14
C GLN A 43 3.98 9.45 11.79
N VAL A 44 4.92 10.19 11.19
CA VAL A 44 5.59 9.78 9.96
C VAL A 44 6.51 8.59 10.23
N VAL A 45 6.36 7.57 9.40
CA VAL A 45 7.21 6.38 9.37
C VAL A 45 7.95 6.38 8.04
N MET A 46 9.26 6.28 8.10
CA MET A 46 10.12 6.31 6.91
C MET A 46 10.78 4.96 6.70
N SER A 47 10.74 4.50 5.44
CA SER A 47 11.43 3.28 5.01
C SER A 47 12.50 3.63 3.97
N PRO A 48 13.62 2.89 3.90
CA PRO A 48 14.62 3.10 2.87
C PRO A 48 14.03 2.99 1.47
N PRO A 49 14.64 3.61 0.46
CA PRO A 49 14.22 3.39 -0.93
C PRO A 49 14.37 1.91 -1.30
N PRO A 50 13.54 1.41 -2.23
CA PRO A 50 13.58 0.01 -2.64
C PRO A 50 14.89 -0.33 -3.34
N GLY A 51 15.34 -1.58 -3.18
CA GLY A 51 16.47 -2.11 -3.93
C GLY A 51 16.13 -2.37 -5.40
N PHE A 52 17.15 -2.60 -6.21
CA PHE A 52 17.01 -2.82 -7.66
C PHE A 52 16.04 -3.96 -8.04
N PRO A 53 16.06 -5.15 -7.38
CA PRO A 53 15.10 -6.20 -7.70
C PRO A 53 13.63 -5.79 -7.48
N HIS A 54 13.34 -5.05 -6.41
CA HIS A 54 12.01 -4.50 -6.17
C HIS A 54 11.59 -3.54 -7.28
N SER A 55 12.51 -2.65 -7.68
CA SER A 55 12.28 -1.67 -8.75
C SER A 55 12.04 -2.30 -10.13
N LEU A 56 12.51 -3.52 -10.38
CA LEU A 56 12.21 -4.28 -11.58
C LEU A 56 10.85 -4.98 -11.50
N ARG A 57 10.51 -5.55 -10.35
CA ARG A 57 9.25 -6.31 -10.16
C ARG A 57 8.03 -5.41 -10.14
N GLN A 58 8.12 -4.23 -9.55
CA GLN A 58 6.98 -3.32 -9.45
C GLN A 58 6.35 -2.98 -10.81
N PRO A 59 7.07 -2.47 -11.81
CA PRO A 59 6.50 -2.20 -13.13
C PRO A 59 6.11 -3.48 -13.87
N ARG A 60 6.80 -4.60 -13.62
CA ARG A 60 6.45 -5.88 -14.23
C ARG A 60 5.09 -6.39 -13.74
N ILE A 61 4.85 -6.35 -12.44
CA ILE A 61 3.57 -6.74 -11.83
C ILE A 61 2.47 -5.79 -12.30
N ALA A 62 2.73 -4.48 -12.31
CA ALA A 62 1.76 -3.49 -12.79
C ALA A 62 1.31 -3.79 -14.22
N ARG A 63 2.25 -4.06 -15.12
CA ARG A 63 1.94 -4.44 -16.52
C ARG A 63 1.15 -5.74 -16.60
N LEU A 64 1.55 -6.77 -15.87
CA LEU A 64 0.83 -8.04 -15.86
C LEU A 64 -0.61 -7.89 -15.37
N LEU A 65 -0.86 -7.02 -14.37
CA LEU A 65 -2.21 -6.71 -13.94
C LEU A 65 -3.04 -6.04 -15.06
N GLU A 66 -2.43 -5.12 -15.82
CA GLU A 66 -3.10 -4.50 -16.98
C GLU A 66 -3.40 -5.54 -18.08
N ASP A 67 -2.49 -6.49 -18.32
CA ASP A 67 -2.66 -7.51 -19.33
C ASP A 67 -3.74 -8.56 -18.96
N HIS A 68 -3.92 -8.85 -17.64
CA HIS A 68 -4.84 -9.87 -17.15
C HIS A 68 -6.22 -9.33 -16.74
N LEU A 69 -6.31 -8.04 -16.43
CA LEU A 69 -7.53 -7.40 -15.93
C LEU A 69 -7.95 -6.23 -16.80
N SER A 70 -9.17 -6.30 -17.32
CA SER A 70 -9.75 -5.23 -18.13
C SER A 70 -10.69 -4.34 -17.29
N GLY A 71 -10.93 -3.11 -17.75
CA GLY A 71 -11.94 -2.22 -17.18
C GLY A 71 -11.61 -1.62 -15.82
N GLY A 72 -10.33 -1.60 -15.45
CA GLY A 72 -9.87 -1.04 -14.19
C GLY A 72 -8.64 -0.14 -14.35
N TYR A 73 -8.02 0.18 -13.23
CA TYR A 73 -6.85 1.06 -13.15
C TYR A 73 -5.78 0.40 -12.29
N VAL A 74 -4.59 0.25 -12.84
CA VAL A 74 -3.41 -0.14 -12.08
C VAL A 74 -2.74 1.12 -11.53
N VAL A 75 -2.35 1.08 -10.27
CA VAL A 75 -1.64 2.17 -9.59
C VAL A 75 -0.39 1.63 -8.92
N THR A 76 0.63 2.46 -8.83
CA THR A 76 1.86 2.17 -8.09
C THR A 76 2.09 3.22 -7.01
N GLU A 77 2.77 2.87 -5.93
CA GLU A 77 3.06 3.78 -4.81
C GLU A 77 1.77 4.47 -4.28
N CYS A 78 0.70 3.69 -4.15
CA CYS A 78 -0.60 4.23 -3.82
C CYS A 78 -0.74 4.48 -2.31
N PRO A 79 -0.99 5.72 -1.87
CA PRO A 79 -1.30 5.99 -0.48
C PRO A 79 -2.72 5.50 -0.17
N VAL A 80 -2.85 4.51 0.72
CA VAL A 80 -4.11 3.93 1.16
C VAL A 80 -4.37 4.29 2.61
N LYS A 81 -5.52 4.88 2.89
CA LYS A 81 -5.99 5.14 4.24
C LYS A 81 -6.37 3.83 4.92
N THR A 82 -5.80 3.57 6.09
CA THR A 82 -6.09 2.40 6.92
C THR A 82 -6.41 2.81 8.36
N ALA A 83 -6.87 1.86 9.18
CA ALA A 83 -7.09 2.09 10.61
C ALA A 83 -5.81 2.50 11.37
N LYS A 84 -4.64 2.16 10.84
CA LYS A 84 -3.33 2.52 11.42
C LYS A 84 -2.54 3.52 10.55
N GLY A 85 -3.23 4.54 10.04
CA GLY A 85 -2.63 5.59 9.23
C GLY A 85 -2.59 5.27 7.74
N THR A 86 -1.86 6.06 6.98
CA THR A 86 -1.71 5.91 5.53
C THR A 86 -0.56 4.98 5.22
N LYS A 87 -0.84 3.92 4.46
CA LYS A 87 0.16 2.96 3.98
C LYS A 87 0.46 3.17 2.50
N GLY A 88 1.71 3.05 2.12
CA GLY A 88 2.16 3.11 0.73
C GLY A 88 2.13 1.73 0.10
N LEU A 89 1.11 1.44 -0.69
CA LEU A 89 0.96 0.18 -1.40
C LEU A 89 1.85 0.16 -2.65
N ASP A 90 2.62 -0.90 -2.86
CA ASP A 90 3.54 -0.98 -4.01
C ASP A 90 2.81 -1.02 -5.35
N VAL A 91 1.83 -1.92 -5.51
CA VAL A 91 0.97 -2.01 -6.71
C VAL A 91 -0.46 -2.31 -6.29
N GLY A 92 -1.43 -1.70 -6.95
CA GLY A 92 -2.85 -1.97 -6.73
C GLY A 92 -3.66 -1.96 -8.02
N TRP A 93 -4.77 -2.71 -8.02
CA TRP A 93 -5.75 -2.66 -9.07
C TRP A 93 -7.12 -2.23 -8.53
N PHE A 94 -7.66 -1.17 -9.12
CA PHE A 94 -8.99 -0.65 -8.83
C PHE A 94 -9.94 -0.94 -9.98
N SER A 95 -11.14 -1.44 -9.69
CA SER A 95 -12.23 -1.38 -10.64
C SER A 95 -12.61 0.07 -10.94
N SER A 96 -13.24 0.30 -12.09
CA SER A 96 -13.75 1.64 -12.45
C SER A 96 -14.75 2.16 -11.41
N GLU A 97 -15.57 1.28 -10.84
CA GLU A 97 -16.52 1.63 -9.79
C GLU A 97 -15.81 2.11 -8.51
N ARG A 98 -14.80 1.38 -8.07
CA ARG A 98 -14.05 1.73 -6.86
C ARG A 98 -13.20 2.97 -7.07
N ARG A 99 -12.57 3.11 -8.25
CA ARG A 99 -11.84 4.32 -8.64
C ARG A 99 -12.72 5.57 -8.57
N ALA A 100 -13.98 5.49 -9.00
CA ALA A 100 -14.91 6.61 -8.95
C ALA A 100 -15.20 7.11 -7.52
N LYS A 101 -15.08 6.25 -6.51
CA LYS A 101 -15.28 6.61 -5.10
C LYS A 101 -14.13 7.43 -4.50
N ILE A 102 -12.95 7.42 -5.13
CA ILE A 102 -11.76 8.13 -4.63
C ILE A 102 -11.86 9.63 -4.91
N GLY A 103 -12.42 10.00 -6.08
CA GLY A 103 -12.49 11.41 -6.49
C GLY A 103 -11.09 12.03 -6.62
N ASP A 104 -10.95 13.25 -6.10
CA ASP A 104 -9.71 14.04 -6.12
C ASP A 104 -8.92 13.95 -4.80
N SER A 105 -9.16 12.91 -4.00
CA SER A 105 -8.44 12.71 -2.74
C SER A 105 -6.95 12.41 -2.98
N SER A 106 -6.09 12.97 -2.14
CA SER A 106 -4.63 12.73 -2.18
C SER A 106 -4.21 11.35 -1.69
N GLN A 107 -5.13 10.61 -1.07
CA GLN A 107 -4.98 9.23 -0.68
C GLN A 107 -6.26 8.47 -1.00
N SER A 108 -6.15 7.16 -1.26
CA SER A 108 -7.33 6.34 -1.43
C SER A 108 -8.04 6.12 -0.08
N PRO A 109 -9.32 6.46 0.05
CA PRO A 109 -10.09 6.20 1.27
C PRO A 109 -10.45 4.72 1.46
N VAL A 110 -10.28 3.90 0.43
CA VAL A 110 -10.52 2.45 0.40
C VAL A 110 -9.33 1.74 -0.24
N ALA A 111 -9.05 0.51 0.15
CA ALA A 111 -8.05 -0.28 -0.53
C ALA A 111 -8.49 -0.63 -1.97
N PRO A 112 -7.54 -0.83 -2.92
CA PRO A 112 -7.84 -1.51 -4.17
C PRO A 112 -8.44 -2.89 -3.93
N GLU A 113 -9.14 -3.43 -4.91
CA GLU A 113 -9.60 -4.82 -4.85
C GLU A 113 -8.43 -5.78 -4.73
N ILE A 114 -7.35 -5.53 -5.49
CA ILE A 114 -6.08 -6.26 -5.39
C ILE A 114 -5.01 -5.32 -4.86
N CYS A 115 -4.41 -5.70 -3.74
CA CYS A 115 -3.27 -5.02 -3.13
C CYS A 115 -2.04 -5.91 -3.26
N VAL A 116 -0.95 -5.41 -3.82
CA VAL A 116 0.31 -6.15 -3.98
C VAL A 116 1.43 -5.45 -3.20
N GLU A 117 2.09 -6.19 -2.32
CA GLU A 117 3.32 -5.79 -1.64
C GLU A 117 4.50 -6.62 -2.19
N ILE A 118 5.59 -5.96 -2.50
CA ILE A 118 6.82 -6.57 -2.97
C ILE A 118 7.82 -6.57 -1.83
N LEU A 119 8.16 -7.75 -1.35
CA LEU A 119 8.99 -7.90 -0.17
C LEU A 119 10.43 -7.46 -0.43
N SER A 120 11.02 -6.86 0.59
CA SER A 120 12.45 -6.56 0.66
C SER A 120 13.10 -7.39 1.78
N PRO A 121 14.44 -7.55 1.80
CA PRO A 121 15.11 -8.29 2.86
C PRO A 121 14.91 -7.73 4.29
N SER A 122 14.47 -6.47 4.39
CA SER A 122 14.21 -5.82 5.68
C SER A 122 12.79 -6.04 6.21
N ASN A 123 11.86 -6.56 5.40
CA ASN A 123 10.50 -6.81 5.84
C ASN A 123 10.44 -8.03 6.78
N THR A 124 9.65 -7.91 7.83
CA THR A 124 9.34 -9.02 8.73
C THR A 124 7.97 -9.62 8.41
N GLU A 125 7.78 -10.90 8.73
CA GLU A 125 6.49 -11.58 8.56
C GLU A 125 5.38 -10.86 9.34
N ALA A 126 5.64 -10.47 10.58
CA ALA A 126 4.68 -9.74 11.42
C ALA A 126 4.25 -8.40 10.82
N GLU A 127 5.18 -7.67 10.19
CA GLU A 127 4.88 -6.42 9.48
C GLU A 127 3.97 -6.66 8.27
N MET A 128 4.24 -7.70 7.50
CA MET A 128 3.42 -8.05 6.34
C MET A 128 2.04 -8.57 6.73
N ASP A 129 1.93 -9.33 7.81
CA ASP A 129 0.65 -9.77 8.36
C ASP A 129 -0.20 -8.60 8.84
N GLU A 130 0.42 -7.61 9.49
CA GLU A 130 -0.28 -6.39 9.88
C GLU A 130 -0.76 -5.59 8.67
N LYS A 131 0.09 -5.35 7.67
CA LYS A 131 -0.29 -4.65 6.43
C LYS A 131 -1.44 -5.36 5.72
N ARG A 132 -1.36 -6.68 5.58
CA ARG A 132 -2.41 -7.50 4.99
C ARG A 132 -3.75 -7.30 5.71
N ALA A 133 -3.76 -7.41 7.03
CA ALA A 133 -4.97 -7.20 7.82
C ALA A 133 -5.56 -5.80 7.63
N LEU A 134 -4.71 -4.78 7.58
CA LEU A 134 -5.14 -3.39 7.35
C LEU A 134 -5.74 -3.18 5.96
N TYR A 135 -5.20 -3.82 4.93
CA TYR A 135 -5.76 -3.73 3.58
C TYR A 135 -7.12 -4.44 3.47
N PHE A 136 -7.28 -5.62 4.08
CA PHE A 136 -8.59 -6.29 4.14
C PHE A 136 -9.62 -5.44 4.89
N GLU A 137 -9.25 -4.87 6.03
CA GLU A 137 -10.13 -3.96 6.79
C GLU A 137 -10.50 -2.72 5.98
N ALA A 138 -9.58 -2.22 5.14
CA ALA A 138 -9.82 -1.10 4.24
C ALA A 138 -10.60 -1.47 2.97
N GLY A 139 -10.98 -2.74 2.80
CA GLY A 139 -11.85 -3.23 1.73
C GLY A 139 -11.16 -3.96 0.58
N ALA A 140 -9.90 -4.38 0.72
CA ALA A 140 -9.26 -5.26 -0.25
C ALA A 140 -10.00 -6.60 -0.34
N GLU A 141 -10.05 -7.18 -1.53
CA GLU A 141 -10.58 -8.52 -1.76
C GLU A 141 -9.45 -9.54 -1.78
N GLU A 142 -8.33 -9.15 -2.36
CA GLU A 142 -7.11 -9.95 -2.39
C GLU A 142 -5.90 -9.12 -1.97
N VAL A 143 -4.99 -9.73 -1.22
CA VAL A 143 -3.66 -9.18 -0.93
C VAL A 143 -2.62 -10.16 -1.45
N TRP A 144 -1.75 -9.70 -2.32
CA TRP A 144 -0.69 -10.52 -2.90
C TRP A 144 0.65 -10.11 -2.33
N LEU A 145 1.50 -11.10 -2.09
CA LEU A 145 2.87 -10.89 -1.65
C LEU A 145 3.83 -11.46 -2.69
N CYS A 146 4.74 -10.62 -3.18
CA CYS A 146 5.82 -11.05 -4.06
C CYS A 146 7.10 -11.19 -3.23
N SER A 147 7.67 -12.39 -3.17
CA SER A 147 8.90 -12.65 -2.41
C SER A 147 10.12 -11.94 -3.00
N THR A 148 11.23 -11.96 -2.27
CA THR A 148 12.53 -11.47 -2.76
C THR A 148 13.06 -12.27 -3.96
N GLU A 149 12.59 -13.51 -4.13
CA GLU A 149 12.90 -14.39 -5.26
C GLU A 149 11.92 -14.24 -6.43
N GLY A 150 10.77 -13.57 -6.19
CA GLY A 150 9.74 -13.35 -7.20
C GLY A 150 8.54 -14.28 -7.11
N ASP A 151 8.48 -15.16 -6.08
CA ASP A 151 7.34 -16.04 -5.87
C ASP A 151 6.13 -15.23 -5.44
N MET A 152 4.98 -15.48 -6.07
CA MET A 152 3.71 -14.83 -5.74
C MET A 152 2.90 -15.67 -4.77
N ARG A 153 2.35 -15.03 -3.75
CA ARG A 153 1.36 -15.60 -2.85
C ARG A 153 0.07 -14.82 -2.97
N PHE A 154 -1.04 -15.50 -3.14
CA PHE A 154 -2.37 -14.91 -3.27
C PHE A 154 -3.16 -15.18 -2.01
N LEU A 155 -3.60 -14.13 -1.33
CA LEU A 155 -4.30 -14.25 -0.05
C LEU A 155 -5.67 -13.57 -0.15
N GLU A 156 -6.68 -14.26 0.39
CA GLU A 156 -7.99 -13.72 0.69
C GLU A 156 -8.18 -13.59 2.20
N ALA A 157 -9.28 -13.03 2.64
CA ALA A 157 -9.53 -12.80 4.06
C ALA A 157 -9.56 -14.11 4.88
N ASP A 158 -9.97 -15.20 4.26
CA ASP A 158 -10.09 -16.54 4.86
C ASP A 158 -8.83 -17.43 4.71
N GLY A 159 -7.83 -16.96 3.96
CA GLY A 159 -6.56 -17.67 3.82
C GLY A 159 -5.88 -17.55 2.48
N GLU A 160 -4.80 -18.31 2.32
CA GLU A 160 -3.98 -18.35 1.10
C GLU A 160 -4.62 -19.25 0.05
N GLN A 161 -4.61 -18.77 -1.19
CA GLN A 161 -5.15 -19.44 -2.36
C GLN A 161 -4.01 -19.87 -3.30
N THR A 162 -4.26 -20.85 -4.14
CA THR A 162 -3.28 -21.30 -5.15
C THR A 162 -3.17 -20.34 -6.33
N THR A 163 -4.25 -19.61 -6.63
CA THR A 163 -4.33 -18.63 -7.70
C THR A 163 -5.22 -17.46 -7.26
N SER A 164 -5.09 -16.31 -7.92
CA SER A 164 -6.02 -15.20 -7.74
C SER A 164 -7.42 -15.56 -8.27
N GLN A 165 -8.46 -15.12 -7.57
CA GLN A 165 -9.83 -15.25 -8.08
C GLN A 165 -10.14 -14.25 -9.21
N ARG A 166 -9.59 -13.03 -9.10
CA ARG A 166 -9.82 -11.99 -10.11
C ARG A 166 -8.96 -12.18 -11.36
N ALA A 167 -7.74 -12.71 -11.20
CA ALA A 167 -6.79 -12.95 -12.28
C ALA A 167 -6.23 -14.39 -12.18
N PRO A 168 -7.05 -15.41 -12.48
CA PRO A 168 -6.66 -16.82 -12.26
C PRO A 168 -5.45 -17.28 -13.09
N ASP A 169 -5.18 -16.62 -14.20
CA ASP A 169 -4.02 -16.89 -15.07
C ASP A 169 -2.81 -16.01 -14.76
N PHE A 170 -2.85 -15.22 -13.67
CA PHE A 170 -1.69 -14.42 -13.25
C PHE A 170 -0.55 -15.34 -12.84
N PRO A 171 0.70 -15.10 -13.28
CA PRO A 171 1.81 -15.99 -12.99
C PRO A 171 2.12 -16.06 -11.49
N ASP A 172 2.53 -17.23 -11.04
CA ASP A 172 2.98 -17.49 -9.66
C ASP A 172 4.46 -17.13 -9.43
N GLN A 173 5.17 -16.75 -10.51
CA GLN A 173 6.58 -16.35 -10.50
C GLN A 173 6.78 -15.08 -11.33
N ILE A 174 7.46 -14.09 -10.78
CA ILE A 174 7.83 -12.84 -11.45
C ILE A 174 9.32 -12.85 -11.74
N ASP A 175 9.66 -13.21 -12.95
CA ASP A 175 11.03 -13.16 -13.45
C ASP A 175 11.44 -11.73 -13.81
N VAL A 176 12.65 -11.32 -13.40
CA VAL A 176 13.25 -10.01 -13.65
C VAL A 176 14.74 -10.11 -13.94
#